data_1d86411c8f8c743383ab2aa4526184f7
#
_entry.id   1d86411c8f8c743383ab2aa4526184f7
#
_cell.length_a   1.000
_cell.length_b   1.000
_cell.length_c   1.000
_cell.angle_alpha   90.00
_cell.angle_beta   90.00
_cell.angle_gamma   90.00
#
_symmetry.space_group_name_H-M   'P 1'
#
loop_
_entity.id
_entity.type
_entity.pdbx_description
1 polymer ?
#
loop_
_entity_poly.entity_id
_entity_poly.type
_entity_poly.pdbx_seq_one_letter_code
_entity_poly.pdbx_strand_id
1 'polypeptide(L)'
;VTLDVIELRDHAHDVVNNLLTGFPSPSLESAINTVVSADALIAVTPIFSTSYSGLFKSFIDVLDPNALTGKPVLIGANAGTSRHSLAIDYAIRPLFTYLHAAPVSTGVFAASGDWGHSGEDGVDASPLAERIERAARELATAILAREAVTPVLDPFDPESYLGGGRSFGHLLGGLAGE
;
A
#
# COMPACT_ATOMS: atom_id res chain seq x y z
N VAL A 1 -1.89 16.27 -10.06
CA VAL A 1 -1.79 14.88 -9.54
C VAL A 1 -1.45 13.98 -10.70
N THR A 2 -0.36 13.23 -10.59
CA THR A 2 -0.01 12.15 -11.52
C THR A 2 -0.53 10.83 -10.93
N LEU A 3 -1.09 9.97 -11.75
CA LEU A 3 -1.59 8.66 -11.34
C LEU A 3 -0.91 7.57 -12.17
N ASP A 4 -0.17 6.71 -11.51
CA ASP A 4 0.43 5.51 -12.10
C ASP A 4 -0.43 4.30 -11.71
N VAL A 5 -0.83 3.50 -12.70
CA VAL A 5 -1.64 2.29 -12.48
C VAL A 5 -0.77 1.06 -12.69
N ILE A 6 -0.69 0.22 -11.68
CA ILE A 6 0.03 -1.06 -11.73
C ILE A 6 -0.99 -2.20 -11.70
N GLU A 7 -1.07 -2.97 -12.78
CA GLU A 7 -1.88 -4.18 -12.84
C GLU A 7 -1.06 -5.38 -12.38
N LEU A 8 -1.34 -5.89 -11.18
CA LEU A 8 -0.53 -6.97 -10.59
C LEU A 8 -0.48 -8.25 -11.41
N ARG A 9 -1.51 -8.50 -12.26
CA ARG A 9 -1.52 -9.67 -13.15
C ARG A 9 -0.35 -9.66 -14.14
N ASP A 10 0.11 -8.48 -14.55
CA ASP A 10 1.20 -8.34 -15.51
C ASP A 10 2.55 -8.70 -14.87
N HIS A 11 2.63 -8.65 -13.54
CA HIS A 11 3.80 -8.99 -12.75
C HIS A 11 3.68 -10.33 -12.00
N ALA A 12 2.61 -11.11 -12.24
CA ALA A 12 2.30 -12.30 -11.43
C ALA A 12 3.44 -13.32 -11.40
N HIS A 13 4.04 -13.63 -12.54
CA HIS A 13 5.18 -14.55 -12.63
C HIS A 13 6.44 -13.97 -11.97
N ASP A 14 6.69 -12.69 -12.17
CA ASP A 14 7.85 -12.00 -11.59
C ASP A 14 7.77 -11.95 -10.06
N VAL A 15 6.57 -11.73 -9.50
CA VAL A 15 6.32 -11.77 -8.05
C VAL A 15 6.63 -13.16 -7.50
N VAL A 16 6.14 -14.24 -8.15
CA VAL A 16 6.44 -15.61 -7.71
C VAL A 16 7.93 -15.90 -7.82
N ASN A 17 8.58 -15.50 -8.92
CA ASN A 17 10.01 -15.69 -9.08
C ASN A 17 10.80 -14.95 -7.99
N ASN A 18 10.42 -13.72 -7.66
CA ASN A 18 11.05 -12.96 -6.60
C ASN A 18 10.89 -13.63 -5.22
N LEU A 19 9.72 -14.17 -4.90
CA LEU A 19 9.49 -14.93 -3.66
C LEU A 19 10.38 -16.18 -3.56
N LEU A 20 10.73 -16.78 -4.70
CA LEU A 20 11.59 -17.98 -4.73
C LEU A 20 13.08 -17.66 -4.73
N THR A 21 13.49 -16.57 -5.36
CA THR A 21 14.91 -16.25 -5.60
C THR A 21 15.43 -15.14 -4.71
N GLY A 22 14.56 -14.31 -4.16
CA GLY A 22 14.91 -13.09 -3.40
C GLY A 22 15.29 -11.89 -4.27
N PHE A 23 15.17 -11.98 -5.61
CA PHE A 23 15.57 -10.90 -6.52
C PHE A 23 14.42 -10.56 -7.49
N PRO A 24 14.02 -9.27 -7.60
CA PRO A 24 13.00 -8.85 -8.56
C PRO A 24 13.55 -8.84 -9.98
N SER A 25 12.70 -9.10 -10.96
CA SER A 25 12.98 -8.78 -12.36
C SER A 25 13.02 -7.25 -12.55
N PRO A 26 13.66 -6.72 -13.62
CA PRO A 26 13.64 -5.27 -13.88
C PRO A 26 12.23 -4.69 -13.99
N SER A 27 11.26 -5.45 -14.51
CA SER A 27 9.85 -5.05 -14.60
C SER A 27 9.21 -4.94 -13.21
N LEU A 28 9.41 -5.93 -12.36
CA LEU A 28 8.88 -5.92 -10.99
C LEU A 28 9.56 -4.85 -10.12
N GLU A 29 10.87 -4.70 -10.26
CA GLU A 29 11.64 -3.65 -9.56
C GLU A 29 11.11 -2.25 -9.91
N SER A 30 10.82 -1.98 -11.18
CA SER A 30 10.20 -0.73 -11.61
C SER A 30 8.83 -0.51 -10.95
N ALA A 31 7.98 -1.55 -10.91
CA ALA A 31 6.67 -1.47 -10.26
C ALA A 31 6.79 -1.23 -8.74
N ILE A 32 7.71 -1.92 -8.06
CA ILE A 32 8.01 -1.71 -6.64
C ILE A 32 8.48 -0.26 -6.41
N ASN A 33 9.42 0.23 -7.20
CA ASN A 33 9.93 1.59 -7.09
C ASN A 33 8.84 2.64 -7.29
N THR A 34 7.91 2.42 -8.22
CA THR A 34 6.74 3.30 -8.41
C THR A 34 5.87 3.34 -7.15
N VAL A 35 5.58 2.20 -6.52
CA VAL A 35 4.81 2.14 -5.27
C VAL A 35 5.55 2.83 -4.12
N VAL A 36 6.85 2.58 -4.00
CA VAL A 36 7.66 3.11 -2.90
C VAL A 36 7.88 4.61 -3.02
N SER A 37 8.04 5.15 -4.23
CA SER A 37 8.27 6.58 -4.46
C SER A 37 7.00 7.43 -4.46
N ALA A 38 5.82 6.83 -4.63
CA ALA A 38 4.55 7.56 -4.66
C ALA A 38 4.24 8.27 -3.33
N ASP A 39 3.60 9.44 -3.38
CA ASP A 39 3.17 10.20 -2.19
C ASP A 39 2.06 9.51 -1.41
N ALA A 40 1.24 8.71 -2.09
CA ALA A 40 0.14 7.93 -1.52
C ALA A 40 -0.14 6.68 -2.37
N LEU A 41 -0.92 5.78 -1.84
CA LEU A 41 -1.30 4.54 -2.51
C LEU A 41 -2.82 4.37 -2.52
N ILE A 42 -3.37 3.97 -3.65
CA ILE A 42 -4.72 3.41 -3.75
C ILE A 42 -4.57 1.91 -3.98
N ALA A 43 -4.85 1.12 -2.97
CA ALA A 43 -4.67 -0.32 -2.98
C ALA A 43 -6.01 -1.02 -3.19
N VAL A 44 -6.17 -1.69 -4.32
CA VAL A 44 -7.44 -2.35 -4.70
C VAL A 44 -7.22 -3.84 -4.89
N THR A 45 -8.08 -4.66 -4.29
CA THR A 45 -8.02 -6.12 -4.42
C THR A 45 -9.42 -6.73 -4.51
N PRO A 46 -9.64 -7.75 -5.34
CA PRO A 46 -10.84 -8.56 -5.24
C PRO A 46 -10.81 -9.41 -3.95
N ILE A 47 -12.00 -9.67 -3.40
CA ILE A 47 -12.13 -10.60 -2.28
C ILE A 47 -12.37 -12.00 -2.81
N PHE A 48 -11.41 -12.88 -2.55
CA PHE A 48 -11.48 -14.31 -2.83
C PHE A 48 -11.40 -15.08 -1.51
N SER A 49 -12.28 -16.07 -1.33
CA SER A 49 -12.29 -16.89 -0.11
C SER A 49 -12.25 -16.05 1.18
N THR A 50 -13.10 -15.00 1.24
CA THR A 50 -13.28 -14.09 2.40
C THR A 50 -12.15 -13.10 2.70
N SER A 51 -11.08 -13.08 1.91
CA SER A 51 -9.92 -12.19 2.13
C SER A 51 -9.43 -11.58 0.80
N TYR A 52 -8.38 -10.78 0.85
CA TYR A 52 -7.69 -10.25 -0.34
C TYR A 52 -7.19 -11.37 -1.25
N SER A 53 -6.96 -11.08 -2.53
CA SER A 53 -6.45 -12.08 -3.46
C SER A 53 -5.02 -12.52 -3.10
N GLY A 54 -4.69 -13.79 -3.41
CA GLY A 54 -3.34 -14.31 -3.19
C GLY A 54 -2.27 -13.51 -3.94
N LEU A 55 -2.54 -13.09 -5.18
CA LEU A 55 -1.62 -12.27 -5.96
C LEU A 55 -1.36 -10.90 -5.30
N PHE A 56 -2.41 -10.26 -4.77
CA PHE A 56 -2.25 -9.02 -4.02
C PHE A 56 -1.34 -9.21 -2.81
N LYS A 57 -1.58 -10.27 -2.02
CA LYS A 57 -0.73 -10.58 -0.87
C LYS A 57 0.72 -10.85 -1.28
N SER A 58 0.92 -11.64 -2.33
CA SER A 58 2.26 -11.96 -2.84
C SER A 58 3.04 -10.72 -3.27
N PHE A 59 2.37 -9.73 -3.89
CA PHE A 59 3.01 -8.46 -4.24
C PHE A 59 3.37 -7.66 -2.97
N ILE A 60 2.51 -7.61 -1.97
CA ILE A 60 2.81 -6.95 -0.71
C ILE A 60 4.00 -7.63 0.00
N ASP A 61 4.12 -8.95 -0.08
CA ASP A 61 5.18 -9.72 0.59
C ASP A 61 6.57 -9.54 -0.04
N VAL A 62 6.67 -9.02 -1.25
CA VAL A 62 7.96 -8.70 -1.88
C VAL A 62 8.41 -7.24 -1.62
N LEU A 63 7.58 -6.44 -0.95
CA LEU A 63 7.97 -5.09 -0.52
C LEU A 63 8.85 -5.17 0.74
N ASP A 64 9.77 -4.21 0.88
CA ASP A 64 10.45 -4.01 2.15
C ASP A 64 9.43 -3.67 3.24
N PRO A 65 9.51 -4.25 4.45
CA PRO A 65 8.55 -4.01 5.52
C PRO A 65 8.35 -2.53 5.90
N ASN A 66 9.36 -1.69 5.68
CA ASN A 66 9.31 -0.26 5.98
C ASN A 66 8.98 0.62 4.77
N ALA A 67 8.85 0.05 3.57
CA ALA A 67 8.66 0.78 2.32
C ALA A 67 7.41 1.70 2.30
N LEU A 68 6.40 1.36 3.10
CA LEU A 68 5.15 2.10 3.17
C LEU A 68 5.01 2.95 4.43
N THR A 69 6.07 3.11 5.22
CA THR A 69 6.03 3.84 6.50
C THR A 69 5.46 5.25 6.34
N GLY A 70 4.38 5.56 7.08
CA GLY A 70 3.68 6.83 7.04
C GLY A 70 2.99 7.17 5.72
N LYS A 71 3.00 6.26 4.72
CA LYS A 71 2.35 6.50 3.42
C LYS A 71 0.84 6.45 3.56
N PRO A 72 0.11 7.51 3.15
CA PRO A 72 -1.34 7.48 3.08
C PRO A 72 -1.83 6.39 2.13
N VAL A 73 -2.79 5.56 2.57
CA VAL A 73 -3.34 4.47 1.77
C VAL A 73 -4.86 4.52 1.75
N LEU A 74 -5.46 4.59 0.56
CA LEU A 74 -6.87 4.32 0.36
C LEU A 74 -7.05 2.85 0.02
N ILE A 75 -7.88 2.16 0.80
CA ILE A 75 -8.16 0.73 0.60
C ILE A 75 -9.45 0.57 -0.19
N GLY A 76 -9.36 -0.14 -1.32
CA GLY A 76 -10.50 -0.57 -2.13
C GLY A 76 -10.61 -2.09 -2.17
N ALA A 77 -11.84 -2.59 -2.17
CA ALA A 77 -12.11 -4.01 -2.38
C ALA A 77 -13.40 -4.22 -3.17
N ASN A 78 -13.47 -5.31 -3.92
CA ASN A 78 -14.68 -5.69 -4.61
C ASN A 78 -15.00 -7.19 -4.44
N ALA A 79 -16.29 -7.51 -4.46
CA ALA A 79 -16.78 -8.89 -4.44
C ALA A 79 -18.16 -9.02 -5.11
N GLY A 80 -18.59 -10.24 -5.35
CA GLY A 80 -19.93 -10.51 -5.88
C GLY A 80 -21.07 -10.12 -4.94
N THR A 81 -20.81 -9.90 -3.65
CA THR A 81 -21.82 -9.59 -2.63
C THR A 81 -21.25 -8.68 -1.55
N SER A 82 -22.08 -7.80 -0.98
CA SER A 82 -21.73 -6.91 0.12
C SER A 82 -21.42 -7.64 1.45
N ARG A 83 -21.73 -8.94 1.55
CA ARG A 83 -21.46 -9.74 2.77
C ARG A 83 -19.99 -9.80 3.16
N HIS A 84 -19.08 -9.53 2.22
CA HIS A 84 -17.64 -9.55 2.45
C HIS A 84 -17.04 -8.16 2.73
N SER A 85 -17.86 -7.13 2.94
CA SER A 85 -17.38 -5.75 3.16
C SER A 85 -16.43 -5.61 4.36
N LEU A 86 -16.63 -6.41 5.39
CA LEU A 86 -15.76 -6.43 6.57
C LEU A 86 -14.31 -6.87 6.27
N ALA A 87 -14.04 -7.48 5.11
CA ALA A 87 -12.67 -7.83 4.70
C ALA A 87 -11.75 -6.61 4.64
N ILE A 88 -12.28 -5.42 4.36
CA ILE A 88 -11.50 -4.18 4.40
C ILE A 88 -10.87 -3.98 5.79
N ASP A 89 -11.67 -4.05 6.85
CA ASP A 89 -11.21 -3.71 8.20
C ASP A 89 -10.53 -4.87 8.92
N TYR A 90 -10.93 -6.11 8.63
CA TYR A 90 -10.40 -7.29 9.32
C TYR A 90 -9.27 -8.02 8.60
N ALA A 91 -9.07 -7.78 7.30
CA ALA A 91 -8.00 -8.41 6.54
C ALA A 91 -7.04 -7.40 5.89
N ILE A 92 -7.56 -6.40 5.15
CA ILE A 92 -6.71 -5.51 4.35
C ILE A 92 -6.09 -4.41 5.20
N ARG A 93 -6.87 -3.73 6.03
CA ARG A 93 -6.39 -2.65 6.90
C ARG A 93 -5.28 -3.10 7.86
N PRO A 94 -5.38 -4.25 8.56
CA PRO A 94 -4.30 -4.76 9.40
C PRO A 94 -3.00 -5.01 8.63
N LEU A 95 -3.07 -5.46 7.37
CA LEU A 95 -1.90 -5.66 6.52
C LEU A 95 -1.12 -4.35 6.32
N PHE A 96 -1.81 -3.26 5.97
CA PHE A 96 -1.18 -1.95 5.80
C PHE A 96 -0.72 -1.34 7.12
N THR A 97 -1.44 -1.59 8.21
CA THR A 97 -1.01 -1.17 9.54
C THR A 97 0.28 -1.88 9.96
N TYR A 98 0.42 -3.16 9.66
CA TYR A 98 1.65 -3.92 9.90
C TYR A 98 2.84 -3.35 9.12
N LEU A 99 2.62 -2.86 7.90
CA LEU A 99 3.63 -2.20 7.06
C LEU A 99 3.87 -0.72 7.44
N HIS A 100 3.36 -0.29 8.61
CA HIS A 100 3.48 1.08 9.11
C HIS A 100 2.90 2.15 8.18
N ALA A 101 2.07 1.78 7.21
CA ALA A 101 1.33 2.73 6.38
C ALA A 101 0.24 3.45 7.18
N ALA A 102 -0.31 4.52 6.62
CA ALA A 102 -1.40 5.31 7.20
C ALA A 102 -2.70 5.15 6.40
N PRO A 103 -3.47 4.05 6.57
CA PRO A 103 -4.73 3.87 5.87
C PRO A 103 -5.74 4.95 6.26
N VAL A 104 -6.38 5.60 5.26
CA VAL A 104 -7.47 6.52 5.51
C VAL A 104 -8.68 5.81 6.13
N SER A 105 -9.53 6.56 6.83
CA SER A 105 -10.64 5.99 7.60
C SER A 105 -11.66 5.29 6.71
N THR A 106 -12.03 5.92 5.60
CA THR A 106 -13.01 5.36 4.66
C THR A 106 -12.37 4.35 3.71
N GLY A 107 -12.75 3.07 3.85
CA GLY A 107 -12.50 2.05 2.85
C GLY A 107 -13.63 2.00 1.81
N VAL A 108 -13.30 1.68 0.57
CA VAL A 108 -14.27 1.58 -0.52
C VAL A 108 -14.52 0.11 -0.86
N PHE A 109 -15.73 -0.37 -0.56
CA PHE A 109 -16.16 -1.70 -0.98
C PHE A 109 -17.18 -1.58 -2.10
N ALA A 110 -16.96 -2.32 -3.20
CA ALA A 110 -17.86 -2.41 -4.34
C ALA A 110 -18.42 -3.84 -4.46
N ALA A 111 -19.72 -4.00 -4.34
CA ALA A 111 -20.42 -5.24 -4.63
C ALA A 111 -21.02 -5.23 -6.04
N SER A 112 -21.40 -6.38 -6.58
CA SER A 112 -22.03 -6.45 -7.92
C SER A 112 -23.25 -5.55 -8.04
N GLY A 113 -24.05 -5.39 -6.97
CA GLY A 113 -25.22 -4.50 -6.96
C GLY A 113 -24.90 -3.01 -7.05
N ASP A 114 -23.68 -2.59 -6.77
CA ASP A 114 -23.27 -1.18 -6.87
C ASP A 114 -23.06 -0.73 -8.33
N TRP A 115 -22.93 -1.66 -9.28
CA TRP A 115 -22.64 -1.38 -10.69
C TRP A 115 -23.88 -1.21 -11.59
N GLY A 116 -25.08 -1.51 -11.06
CA GLY A 116 -26.32 -1.55 -11.84
C GLY A 116 -27.23 -0.32 -11.74
N HIS A 117 -26.86 0.69 -10.97
CA HIS A 117 -27.71 1.86 -10.72
C HIS A 117 -27.21 3.08 -11.50
N SER A 118 -27.15 2.99 -12.81
CA SER A 118 -27.19 4.18 -13.67
C SER A 118 -28.66 4.59 -13.71
N GLY A 119 -29.07 5.56 -12.87
CA GLY A 119 -30.40 6.13 -12.95
C GLY A 119 -30.65 6.64 -14.37
N GLU A 120 -31.78 6.29 -14.97
CA GLU A 120 -32.20 6.80 -16.27
C GLU A 120 -32.35 8.34 -16.31
N ASP A 121 -32.19 9.02 -15.19
CA ASP A 121 -32.36 10.47 -15.00
C ASP A 121 -31.09 11.24 -14.65
N GLY A 122 -29.90 10.75 -14.92
CA GLY A 122 -28.67 11.57 -15.06
C GLY A 122 -28.18 12.36 -13.84
N VAL A 123 -28.71 12.18 -12.63
CA VAL A 123 -28.41 13.02 -11.44
C VAL A 123 -28.23 12.24 -10.13
N ASP A 124 -28.23 10.95 -10.09
CA ASP A 124 -27.95 10.26 -8.83
C ASP A 124 -26.54 9.66 -8.80
N ALA A 125 -25.65 10.37 -8.10
CA ALA A 125 -24.39 9.79 -7.63
C ALA A 125 -24.73 8.47 -6.90
N SER A 126 -24.30 7.33 -7.46
CA SER A 126 -24.56 6.04 -6.81
C SER A 126 -23.94 6.05 -5.40
N PRO A 127 -24.48 5.30 -4.42
CA PRO A 127 -23.87 5.20 -3.09
C PRO A 127 -22.39 4.79 -3.12
N LEU A 128 -21.96 4.09 -4.18
CA LEU A 128 -20.55 3.80 -4.42
C LEU A 128 -19.75 5.05 -4.78
N ALA A 129 -20.28 5.91 -5.68
CA ALA A 129 -19.61 7.14 -6.07
C ALA A 129 -19.40 8.08 -4.88
N GLU A 130 -20.39 8.22 -4.00
CA GLU A 130 -20.26 9.02 -2.78
C GLU A 130 -19.18 8.46 -1.82
N ARG A 131 -19.09 7.12 -1.69
CA ARG A 131 -18.03 6.48 -0.90
C ARG A 131 -16.66 6.73 -1.49
N ILE A 132 -16.52 6.61 -2.80
CA ILE A 132 -15.26 6.88 -3.53
C ILE A 132 -14.86 8.34 -3.31
N GLU A 133 -15.77 9.27 -3.48
CA GLU A 133 -15.51 10.70 -3.33
C GLU A 133 -15.08 11.07 -1.90
N ARG A 134 -15.72 10.50 -0.90
CA ARG A 134 -15.33 10.67 0.50
C ARG A 134 -13.93 10.17 0.77
N ALA A 135 -13.64 8.93 0.36
CA ALA A 135 -12.32 8.32 0.54
C ALA A 135 -11.22 9.09 -0.22
N ALA A 136 -11.52 9.58 -1.43
CA ALA A 136 -10.60 10.40 -2.20
C ALA A 136 -10.29 11.74 -1.51
N ARG A 137 -11.29 12.41 -0.91
CA ARG A 137 -11.08 13.63 -0.12
C ARG A 137 -10.22 13.36 1.12
N GLU A 138 -10.46 12.25 1.82
CA GLU A 138 -9.63 11.85 2.97
C GLU A 138 -8.19 11.60 2.54
N LEU A 139 -7.97 10.88 1.42
CA LEU A 139 -6.64 10.64 0.89
C LEU A 139 -5.94 11.95 0.50
N ALA A 140 -6.62 12.84 -0.23
CA ALA A 140 -6.07 14.13 -0.62
C ALA A 140 -5.67 14.97 0.61
N THR A 141 -6.50 14.99 1.65
CA THR A 141 -6.19 15.67 2.92
C THR A 141 -4.95 15.06 3.59
N ALA A 142 -4.86 13.72 3.62
CA ALA A 142 -3.71 13.04 4.22
C ALA A 142 -2.41 13.30 3.44
N ILE A 143 -2.45 13.38 2.11
CA ILE A 143 -1.30 13.74 1.27
C ILE A 143 -0.82 15.16 1.61
N LEU A 144 -1.74 16.13 1.68
CA LEU A 144 -1.41 17.52 1.97
C LEU A 144 -0.91 17.74 3.39
N ALA A 145 -1.37 16.93 4.34
CA ALA A 145 -0.96 17.00 5.74
C ALA A 145 0.31 16.18 6.05
N ARG A 146 0.83 15.43 5.07
CA ARG A 146 2.02 14.61 5.25
C ARG A 146 3.24 15.52 5.45
N GLU A 147 3.67 15.68 6.68
CA GLU A 147 5.02 16.13 6.99
C GLU A 147 6.01 15.02 6.60
N ALA A 148 7.20 15.38 6.18
CA ALA A 148 8.26 14.40 5.94
C ALA A 148 8.43 13.56 7.22
N VAL A 149 7.99 12.30 7.16
CA VAL A 149 8.12 11.39 8.29
C VAL A 149 9.61 11.16 8.51
N THR A 150 10.12 11.66 9.63
CA THR A 150 11.46 11.28 10.08
C THR A 150 11.43 9.78 10.34
N PRO A 151 12.31 8.97 9.72
CA PRO A 151 12.34 7.53 9.95
C PRO A 151 12.37 7.27 11.45
N VAL A 152 11.41 6.47 11.94
CA VAL A 152 11.47 5.98 13.32
C VAL A 152 12.69 5.06 13.37
N LEU A 153 13.67 5.42 14.19
CA LEU A 153 14.85 4.59 14.38
C LEU A 153 14.43 3.23 14.93
N ASP A 154 14.71 2.18 14.18
CA ASP A 154 14.49 0.82 14.67
C ASP A 154 15.52 0.53 15.78
N PRO A 155 15.07 0.28 17.04
CA PRO A 155 16.00 0.00 18.13
C PRO A 155 16.86 -1.25 17.93
N PHE A 156 16.49 -2.12 16.98
CA PHE A 156 17.18 -3.35 16.68
C PHE A 156 17.99 -3.30 15.38
N ASP A 157 17.88 -2.20 14.59
CA ASP A 157 18.70 -1.98 13.41
C ASP A 157 19.92 -1.13 13.77
N PRO A 158 21.14 -1.73 13.79
CA PRO A 158 22.36 -1.01 14.09
C PRO A 158 22.63 0.19 13.15
N GLU A 159 22.17 0.13 11.90
CA GLU A 159 22.36 1.21 10.94
C GLU A 159 21.43 2.39 11.18
N SER A 160 20.28 2.19 11.82
CA SER A 160 19.36 3.26 12.18
C SER A 160 19.96 4.26 13.18
N TYR A 161 20.94 3.84 13.97
CA TYR A 161 21.67 4.69 14.92
C TYR A 161 22.87 5.40 14.32
N LEU A 162 23.33 4.98 13.14
CA LEU A 162 24.54 5.51 12.52
C LEU A 162 24.31 6.82 11.74
N GLY A 163 23.12 7.40 11.83
CA GLY A 163 22.72 8.73 11.34
C GLY A 163 23.51 9.22 10.15
N GLY A 164 23.03 8.93 8.93
CA GLY A 164 23.48 9.62 7.72
C GLY A 164 24.99 9.63 7.46
N GLY A 165 25.58 8.47 7.14
CA GLY A 165 26.92 8.42 6.55
C GLY A 165 28.07 7.99 7.46
N ARG A 166 27.81 7.56 8.67
CA ARG A 166 28.84 6.95 9.52
C ARG A 166 28.67 5.43 9.53
N SER A 167 29.46 4.73 8.72
CA SER A 167 29.48 3.25 8.78
C SER A 167 30.10 2.79 10.10
N PHE A 168 29.74 1.57 10.52
CA PHE A 168 30.34 0.92 11.70
C PHE A 168 31.88 0.94 11.66
N GLY A 169 32.49 0.89 10.49
CA GLY A 169 33.92 1.05 10.28
C GLY A 169 34.47 2.41 10.71
N HIS A 170 33.67 3.48 10.65
CA HIS A 170 34.07 4.81 11.10
C HIS A 170 34.09 4.94 12.64
N LEU A 171 33.19 4.20 13.31
CA LEU A 171 33.19 4.11 14.78
C LEU A 171 34.38 3.31 15.32
N LEU A 172 34.77 2.25 14.64
CA LEU A 172 35.94 1.43 15.02
C LEU A 172 37.25 2.17 14.74
N GLY A 173 37.31 3.02 13.72
CA GLY A 173 38.52 3.82 13.40
C GLY A 173 38.87 4.86 14.48
N GLY A 174 37.87 5.30 15.28
CA GLY A 174 38.10 6.20 16.42
C GLY A 174 38.62 5.52 17.68
N LEU A 175 38.58 4.20 17.76
CA LEU A 175 39.05 3.43 18.92
C LEU A 175 40.48 2.84 18.71
N ALA A 176 41.03 2.96 17.51
CA ALA A 176 42.37 2.42 17.17
C ALA A 176 43.50 3.48 17.22
N GLY A 177 43.22 4.64 17.79
CA GLY A 177 44.19 5.76 17.88
C GLY A 177 44.45 6.20 19.31
N GLU A 178 45.09 5.36 20.14
CA GLU A 178 45.97 5.69 21.25
C GLU A 178 47.07 4.65 21.38
#